data_d832e1a259d81fd77d63aeb1b3873f7f
#
_entry.id   d832e1a259d81fd77d63aeb1b3873f7f
#
_cell.length_a   1.000
_cell.length_b   1.000
_cell.length_c   1.000
_cell.angle_alpha   90.00
_cell.angle_beta   90.00
_cell.angle_gamma   90.00
#
_symmetry.space_group_name_H-M   'P 1'
#
loop_
_entity.id
_entity.type
_entity.pdbx_description
1 polymer ?
#
loop_
_entity_poly.entity_id
_entity_poly.type
_entity_poly.pdbx_seq_one_letter_code
_entity_poly.pdbx_strand_id
1 'polypeptide(L)'
;LTTVFDLRNENAGYRGKTVLSGVTLRVADGERIALVGESGVGKSTLLRLLYEQCRDRASLIPQEFGLVQSLTVFHNVYMGQLHKHSLWRNFRNLLRPAPVDVAAVRSVLDGLRLDDKLFATVGELSGGQQQRTAIGRALFHSGDIVLGDEPVSNVDEHQAQRILNILGERKKTCILAMHDRALALEFADRLIGLKGGEIVLDEPTDGMAPSDLDSLYLQ
;
A
#
# COMPACT_ATOMS: atom_id res chain seq x y z
N LEU A 1 -4.09 -20.96 10.13
CA LEU A 1 -4.02 -19.79 9.23
C LEU A 1 -3.03 -20.11 8.11
N THR A 2 -3.37 -19.81 6.87
CA THR A 2 -2.48 -20.00 5.70
C THR A 2 -1.41 -18.91 5.72
N THR A 3 -0.14 -19.29 5.59
CA THR A 3 0.96 -18.32 5.49
C THR A 3 0.99 -17.73 4.09
N VAL A 4 1.07 -16.39 4.01
CA VAL A 4 1.18 -15.63 2.76
C VAL A 4 2.63 -15.25 2.48
N PHE A 5 3.36 -14.83 3.51
CA PHE A 5 4.79 -14.52 3.42
C PHE A 5 5.57 -15.31 4.47
N ASP A 6 6.74 -15.82 4.09
CA ASP A 6 7.68 -16.53 4.97
C ASP A 6 9.11 -16.12 4.59
N LEU A 7 9.60 -15.05 5.22
CA LEU A 7 10.99 -14.61 5.12
C LEU A 7 11.82 -15.31 6.19
N ARG A 8 12.99 -15.83 5.83
CA ARG A 8 13.87 -16.54 6.75
C ARG A 8 15.30 -16.04 6.62
N ASN A 9 15.73 -15.21 7.55
CA ASN A 9 17.09 -14.65 7.60
C ASN A 9 17.48 -13.94 6.29
N GLU A 10 16.53 -13.16 5.73
CA GLU A 10 16.72 -12.48 4.46
C GLU A 10 17.51 -11.17 4.61
N ASN A 11 18.37 -10.91 3.64
CA ASN A 11 19.08 -9.64 3.52
C ASN A 11 18.60 -8.93 2.25
N ALA A 12 18.35 -7.63 2.34
CA ALA A 12 17.93 -6.84 1.18
C ALA A 12 18.57 -5.46 1.17
N GLY A 13 18.76 -4.91 -0.03
CA GLY A 13 19.34 -3.58 -0.19
C GLY A 13 19.44 -3.16 -1.65
N TYR A 14 20.14 -2.07 -1.91
CA TYR A 14 20.33 -1.50 -3.25
C TYR A 14 21.79 -1.16 -3.54
N ARG A 15 22.20 -1.31 -4.79
CA ARG A 15 23.53 -0.87 -5.28
C ARG A 15 24.69 -1.36 -4.40
N GLY A 16 24.60 -2.59 -3.90
CA GLY A 16 25.65 -3.19 -3.05
C GLY A 16 25.63 -2.74 -1.58
N LYS A 17 24.67 -1.90 -1.16
CA LYS A 17 24.48 -1.52 0.25
C LYS A 17 23.35 -2.36 0.84
N THR A 18 23.63 -3.13 1.87
CA THR A 18 22.63 -3.82 2.68
C THR A 18 21.81 -2.80 3.48
N VAL A 19 20.50 -2.88 3.41
CA VAL A 19 19.55 -2.03 4.15
C VAL A 19 18.81 -2.84 5.20
N LEU A 20 18.47 -4.09 4.90
CA LEU A 20 17.87 -5.05 5.81
C LEU A 20 18.83 -6.21 6.03
N SER A 21 18.99 -6.65 7.27
CA SER A 21 19.87 -7.74 7.66
C SER A 21 19.12 -8.76 8.50
N GLY A 22 19.23 -10.05 8.12
CA GLY A 22 18.72 -11.16 8.92
C GLY A 22 17.21 -11.15 9.16
N VAL A 23 16.42 -10.52 8.27
CA VAL A 23 14.98 -10.36 8.47
C VAL A 23 14.28 -11.71 8.42
N THR A 24 13.61 -12.05 9.52
CA THR A 24 12.73 -13.21 9.62
C THR A 24 11.33 -12.70 9.91
N LEU A 25 10.37 -13.01 9.03
CA LEU A 25 9.00 -12.55 9.14
C LEU A 25 8.04 -13.55 8.53
N ARG A 26 7.04 -13.95 9.30
CA ARG A 26 5.91 -14.74 8.79
C ARG A 26 4.64 -13.93 8.88
N VAL A 27 3.90 -13.87 7.78
CA VAL A 27 2.59 -13.20 7.70
C VAL A 27 1.53 -14.22 7.32
N ALA A 28 0.45 -14.26 8.09
CA ALA A 28 -0.71 -15.07 7.80
C ALA A 28 -1.70 -14.33 6.89
N ASP A 29 -2.53 -15.10 6.22
CA ASP A 29 -3.60 -14.58 5.38
C ASP A 29 -4.69 -13.94 6.27
N GLY A 30 -5.02 -12.69 5.98
CA GLY A 30 -6.01 -11.93 6.74
C GLY A 30 -5.42 -10.97 7.78
N GLU A 31 -4.10 -10.92 7.96
CA GLU A 31 -3.48 -9.99 8.91
C GLU A 31 -3.43 -8.56 8.38
N ARG A 32 -3.68 -7.60 9.28
CA ARG A 32 -3.40 -6.18 9.08
C ARG A 32 -2.17 -5.81 9.91
N ILE A 33 -1.10 -5.44 9.22
CA ILE A 33 0.21 -5.17 9.82
C ILE A 33 0.60 -3.71 9.55
N ALA A 34 1.04 -3.02 10.60
CA ALA A 34 1.70 -1.72 10.46
C ALA A 34 3.23 -1.90 10.63
N LEU A 35 4.00 -1.36 9.69
CA LEU A 35 5.45 -1.24 9.78
C LEU A 35 5.81 0.13 10.32
N VAL A 36 6.53 0.18 11.43
CA VAL A 36 6.94 1.41 12.10
C VAL A 36 8.45 1.47 12.30
N GLY A 37 8.98 2.67 12.51
CA GLY A 37 10.41 2.94 12.68
C GLY A 37 10.84 4.21 11.96
N GLU A 38 12.08 4.64 12.19
CA GLU A 38 12.65 5.87 11.62
C GLU A 38 12.60 5.89 10.08
N SER A 39 12.71 7.10 9.51
CA SER A 39 12.85 7.25 8.06
C SER A 39 14.17 6.62 7.59
N GLY A 40 14.12 5.89 6.48
CA GLY A 40 15.31 5.23 5.92
C GLY A 40 15.71 3.90 6.58
N VAL A 41 14.99 3.42 7.61
CA VAL A 41 15.33 2.19 8.36
C VAL A 41 15.12 0.89 7.55
N GLY A 42 14.43 0.98 6.40
CA GLY A 42 14.23 -0.18 5.52
C GLY A 42 12.77 -0.60 5.30
N LYS A 43 11.76 0.16 5.80
CA LYS A 43 10.32 -0.17 5.60
C LYS A 43 9.96 -0.38 4.13
N SER A 44 10.32 0.56 3.27
CA SER A 44 10.08 0.47 1.81
C SER A 44 10.81 -0.71 1.17
N THR A 45 12.00 -1.05 1.68
CA THR A 45 12.78 -2.21 1.21
C THR A 45 12.09 -3.51 1.60
N LEU A 46 11.53 -3.59 2.82
CA LEU A 46 10.76 -4.75 3.27
C LEU A 46 9.48 -4.92 2.45
N LEU A 47 8.71 -3.84 2.24
CA LEU A 47 7.52 -3.88 1.40
C LEU A 47 7.82 -4.36 -0.02
N ARG A 48 8.94 -3.90 -0.59
CA ARG A 48 9.36 -4.35 -1.92
C ARG A 48 9.77 -5.82 -1.94
N LEU A 49 10.50 -6.29 -0.93
CA LEU A 49 10.88 -7.70 -0.79
C LEU A 49 9.64 -8.59 -0.72
N LEU A 50 8.63 -8.22 0.07
CA LEU A 50 7.36 -8.92 0.16
C LEU A 50 6.61 -8.89 -1.18
N TYR A 51 6.57 -7.74 -1.85
CA TYR A 51 5.90 -7.60 -3.15
C TYR A 51 6.50 -8.53 -4.21
N GLU A 52 7.83 -8.70 -4.21
CA GLU A 52 8.52 -9.56 -5.17
C GLU A 52 8.15 -11.03 -5.02
N GLN A 53 7.73 -11.46 -3.83
CA GLN A 53 7.29 -12.85 -3.58
C GLN A 53 5.87 -13.16 -4.08
N CYS A 54 5.00 -12.15 -4.21
CA CYS A 54 3.62 -12.43 -4.60
C CYS A 54 2.98 -11.33 -5.48
N ARG A 55 3.68 -10.91 -6.53
CA ARG A 55 3.25 -9.84 -7.47
C ARG A 55 1.86 -10.05 -8.05
N ASP A 56 1.47 -11.29 -8.30
CA ASP A 56 0.17 -11.61 -8.92
C ASP A 56 -1.01 -11.42 -7.95
N ARG A 57 -0.75 -11.53 -6.64
CA ARG A 57 -1.74 -11.39 -5.57
C ARG A 57 -1.66 -10.06 -4.84
N ALA A 58 -0.53 -9.37 -4.90
CA ALA A 58 -0.28 -8.14 -4.17
C ALA A 58 -0.35 -6.91 -5.06
N SER A 59 -0.92 -5.84 -4.54
CA SER A 59 -0.76 -4.49 -5.07
C SER A 59 0.20 -3.69 -4.19
N LEU A 60 1.06 -2.88 -4.81
CA LEU A 60 1.99 -2.00 -4.13
C LEU A 60 1.56 -0.54 -4.33
N ILE A 61 1.46 0.20 -3.23
CA ILE A 61 1.32 1.66 -3.20
C ILE A 61 2.67 2.22 -2.78
N PRO A 62 3.51 2.70 -3.73
CA PRO A 62 4.81 3.29 -3.39
C PRO A 62 4.65 4.71 -2.85
N GLN A 63 5.63 5.20 -2.11
CA GLN A 63 5.66 6.53 -1.50
C GLN A 63 5.46 7.67 -2.53
N GLU A 64 6.04 7.54 -3.73
CA GLU A 64 5.85 8.51 -4.84
C GLU A 64 4.62 8.19 -5.72
N PHE A 65 3.71 7.36 -5.24
CA PHE A 65 2.46 6.92 -5.90
C PHE A 65 2.64 6.15 -7.22
N GLY A 66 3.72 6.32 -7.95
CA GLY A 66 4.02 5.65 -9.22
C GLY A 66 2.92 5.82 -10.27
N LEU A 67 2.33 7.01 -10.36
CA LEU A 67 1.28 7.36 -11.31
C LEU A 67 1.88 7.91 -12.61
N VAL A 68 1.21 7.63 -13.73
CA VAL A 68 1.53 8.23 -15.02
C VAL A 68 0.83 9.58 -15.11
N GLN A 69 1.61 10.66 -14.96
CA GLN A 69 1.11 12.03 -14.83
C GLN A 69 0.32 12.53 -16.04
N SER A 70 0.67 12.07 -17.24
CA SER A 70 0.00 12.44 -18.51
C SER A 70 -1.30 11.68 -18.79
N LEU A 71 -1.63 10.68 -17.98
CA LEU A 71 -2.84 9.88 -18.13
C LEU A 71 -3.91 10.32 -17.11
N THR A 72 -5.17 10.00 -17.43
CA THR A 72 -6.28 10.33 -16.55
C THR A 72 -6.31 9.42 -15.32
N VAL A 73 -7.12 9.79 -14.32
CA VAL A 73 -7.41 8.97 -13.14
C VAL A 73 -7.94 7.60 -13.56
N PHE A 74 -8.88 7.56 -14.52
CA PHE A 74 -9.41 6.30 -15.06
C PHE A 74 -8.28 5.37 -15.51
N HIS A 75 -7.37 5.86 -16.34
CA HIS A 75 -6.29 5.03 -16.88
C HIS A 75 -5.35 4.53 -15.79
N ASN A 76 -4.97 5.41 -14.85
CA ASN A 76 -4.11 5.02 -13.73
C ASN A 76 -4.74 3.96 -12.83
N VAL A 77 -6.03 4.07 -12.54
CA VAL A 77 -6.75 3.05 -11.75
C VAL A 77 -6.93 1.76 -12.53
N TYR A 78 -7.32 1.85 -13.82
CA TYR A 78 -7.49 0.70 -14.70
C TYR A 78 -6.21 -0.14 -14.85
N MET A 79 -5.03 0.49 -14.75
CA MET A 79 -3.74 -0.22 -14.74
C MET A 79 -3.64 -1.31 -13.68
N GLY A 80 -4.40 -1.23 -12.59
CA GLY A 80 -4.46 -2.27 -11.57
C GLY A 80 -4.87 -3.66 -12.10
N GLN A 81 -5.54 -3.73 -13.26
CA GLN A 81 -6.00 -4.99 -13.86
C GLN A 81 -5.51 -5.24 -15.28
N LEU A 82 -4.49 -4.53 -15.77
CA LEU A 82 -3.98 -4.73 -17.13
C LEU A 82 -3.61 -6.18 -17.43
N HIS A 83 -3.07 -6.89 -16.46
CA HIS A 83 -2.67 -8.29 -16.58
C HIS A 83 -3.85 -9.24 -16.81
N LYS A 84 -5.08 -8.85 -16.46
CA LYS A 84 -6.30 -9.67 -16.63
C LYS A 84 -6.93 -9.54 -18.01
N HIS A 85 -6.55 -8.53 -18.75
CA HIS A 85 -7.19 -8.21 -20.02
C HIS A 85 -6.25 -8.43 -21.21
N SER A 86 -6.82 -8.74 -22.37
CA SER A 86 -6.05 -8.86 -23.59
C SER A 86 -5.43 -7.51 -23.99
N LEU A 87 -4.29 -7.56 -24.67
CA LEU A 87 -3.61 -6.35 -25.18
C LEU A 87 -4.55 -5.49 -26.03
N TRP A 88 -5.41 -6.11 -26.84
CA TRP A 88 -6.39 -5.40 -27.64
C TRP A 88 -7.42 -4.65 -26.80
N ARG A 89 -7.94 -5.25 -25.74
CA ARG A 89 -8.87 -4.57 -24.81
C ARG A 89 -8.18 -3.42 -24.10
N ASN A 90 -6.95 -3.61 -23.64
CA ASN A 90 -6.16 -2.57 -22.98
C ASN A 90 -5.89 -1.39 -23.93
N PHE A 91 -5.49 -1.67 -25.18
CA PHE A 91 -5.27 -0.63 -26.20
C PHE A 91 -6.56 0.13 -26.53
N ARG A 92 -7.67 -0.57 -26.68
CA ARG A 92 -8.96 0.07 -26.91
C ARG A 92 -9.34 0.99 -25.75
N ASN A 93 -9.16 0.55 -24.49
CA ASN A 93 -9.46 1.35 -23.31
C ASN A 93 -8.56 2.57 -23.17
N LEU A 94 -7.35 2.53 -23.69
CA LEU A 94 -6.47 3.70 -23.72
C LEU A 94 -7.05 4.81 -24.64
N LEU A 95 -7.66 4.45 -25.76
CA LEU A 95 -8.22 5.42 -26.71
C LEU A 95 -9.69 5.75 -26.44
N ARG A 96 -10.48 4.73 -26.10
CA ARG A 96 -11.92 4.83 -25.87
C ARG A 96 -12.34 3.87 -24.75
N PRO A 97 -12.35 4.32 -23.48
CA PRO A 97 -12.74 3.51 -22.35
C PRO A 97 -14.12 2.85 -22.54
N ALA A 98 -14.19 1.54 -22.29
CA ALA A 98 -15.44 0.82 -22.40
C ALA A 98 -16.36 1.19 -21.22
N PRO A 99 -17.67 1.39 -21.43
CA PRO A 99 -18.60 1.79 -20.37
C PRO A 99 -18.58 0.87 -19.14
N VAL A 100 -18.40 -0.43 -19.33
CA VAL A 100 -18.32 -1.41 -18.23
C VAL A 100 -17.06 -1.18 -17.37
N ASP A 101 -15.92 -0.87 -17.99
CA ASP A 101 -14.67 -0.62 -17.27
C ASP A 101 -14.72 0.76 -16.57
N VAL A 102 -15.35 1.74 -17.21
CA VAL A 102 -15.63 3.06 -16.62
C VAL A 102 -16.48 2.92 -15.36
N ALA A 103 -17.57 2.15 -15.43
CA ALA A 103 -18.46 1.92 -14.27
C ALA A 103 -17.72 1.21 -13.13
N ALA A 104 -16.89 0.20 -13.43
CA ALA A 104 -16.11 -0.53 -12.44
C ALA A 104 -15.07 0.36 -11.74
N VAL A 105 -14.34 1.18 -12.50
CA VAL A 105 -13.37 2.14 -11.92
C VAL A 105 -14.09 3.21 -11.10
N ARG A 106 -15.21 3.75 -11.59
CA ARG A 106 -16.02 4.75 -10.87
C ARG A 106 -16.49 4.23 -9.52
N SER A 107 -16.94 2.98 -9.43
CA SER A 107 -17.36 2.35 -8.16
C SER A 107 -16.23 2.29 -7.11
N VAL A 108 -14.99 2.18 -7.54
CA VAL A 108 -13.84 2.25 -6.61
C VAL A 108 -13.57 3.68 -6.18
N LEU A 109 -13.64 4.62 -7.13
CA LEU A 109 -13.35 6.04 -6.88
C LEU A 109 -14.41 6.74 -6.03
N ASP A 110 -15.68 6.31 -6.10
CA ASP A 110 -16.77 6.83 -5.27
C ASP A 110 -16.43 6.68 -3.77
N GLY A 111 -15.98 5.49 -3.34
CA GLY A 111 -15.51 5.26 -1.98
C GLY A 111 -14.36 6.21 -1.54
N LEU A 112 -13.54 6.64 -2.49
CA LEU A 112 -12.42 7.54 -2.27
C LEU A 112 -12.76 9.03 -2.48
N ARG A 113 -14.02 9.39 -2.77
CA ARG A 113 -14.46 10.75 -3.12
C ARG A 113 -13.62 11.35 -4.25
N LEU A 114 -13.48 10.61 -5.34
CA LEU A 114 -12.67 11.00 -6.50
C LEU A 114 -13.39 10.69 -7.84
N ASP A 115 -14.64 10.30 -7.82
CA ASP A 115 -15.44 9.92 -8.99
C ASP A 115 -15.71 11.10 -9.93
N ASP A 116 -15.77 12.34 -9.42
CA ASP A 116 -15.88 13.58 -10.18
C ASP A 116 -14.60 13.87 -10.99
N LYS A 117 -13.47 13.27 -10.64
CA LYS A 117 -12.17 13.44 -11.29
C LYS A 117 -11.80 12.30 -12.25
N LEU A 118 -12.73 11.38 -12.53
CA LEU A 118 -12.46 10.16 -13.30
C LEU A 118 -11.66 10.38 -14.58
N PHE A 119 -11.94 11.44 -15.31
CA PHE A 119 -11.25 11.78 -16.57
C PHE A 119 -10.31 12.97 -16.46
N ALA A 120 -10.07 13.50 -15.25
CA ALA A 120 -9.05 14.51 -15.04
C ALA A 120 -7.64 13.90 -15.20
N THR A 121 -6.72 14.69 -15.76
CA THR A 121 -5.31 14.31 -15.90
C THR A 121 -4.65 14.27 -14.51
N VAL A 122 -3.91 13.21 -14.21
CA VAL A 122 -3.29 13.03 -12.88
C VAL A 122 -2.34 14.17 -12.53
N GLY A 123 -1.59 14.71 -13.51
CA GLY A 123 -0.69 15.84 -13.30
C GLY A 123 -1.37 17.14 -12.85
N GLU A 124 -2.70 17.27 -13.02
CA GLU A 124 -3.50 18.42 -12.60
C GLU A 124 -4.11 18.28 -11.20
N LEU A 125 -3.93 17.10 -10.59
CA LEU A 125 -4.50 16.78 -9.29
C LEU A 125 -3.63 17.28 -8.14
N SER A 126 -4.28 17.62 -7.01
CA SER A 126 -3.56 17.83 -5.75
C SER A 126 -2.87 16.55 -5.26
N GLY A 127 -1.85 16.68 -4.40
CA GLY A 127 -1.14 15.54 -3.83
C GLY A 127 -2.06 14.50 -3.17
N GLY A 128 -3.04 14.95 -2.38
CA GLY A 128 -4.04 14.05 -1.78
C GLY A 128 -4.97 13.38 -2.80
N GLN A 129 -5.27 14.03 -3.94
CA GLN A 129 -6.03 13.40 -5.02
C GLN A 129 -5.18 12.36 -5.77
N GLN A 130 -3.91 12.65 -6.01
CA GLN A 130 -2.96 11.69 -6.59
C GLN A 130 -2.81 10.46 -5.68
N GLN A 131 -2.65 10.68 -4.38
CA GLN A 131 -2.58 9.59 -3.40
C GLN A 131 -3.83 8.71 -3.45
N ARG A 132 -5.03 9.30 -3.43
CA ARG A 132 -6.29 8.55 -3.57
C ARG A 132 -6.39 7.81 -4.93
N THR A 133 -5.82 8.36 -5.99
CA THR A 133 -5.74 7.67 -7.30
C THR A 133 -4.85 6.42 -7.20
N ALA A 134 -3.70 6.49 -6.53
CA ALA A 134 -2.83 5.34 -6.32
C ALA A 134 -3.50 4.26 -5.46
N ILE A 135 -4.22 4.66 -4.42
CA ILE A 135 -5.04 3.76 -3.60
C ILE A 135 -6.14 3.12 -4.46
N GLY A 136 -6.83 3.91 -5.29
CA GLY A 136 -7.82 3.41 -6.24
C GLY A 136 -7.26 2.33 -7.16
N ARG A 137 -6.04 2.52 -7.69
CA ARG A 137 -5.33 1.52 -8.49
C ARG A 137 -5.08 0.24 -7.68
N ALA A 138 -4.64 0.36 -6.43
CA ALA A 138 -4.40 -0.79 -5.57
C ALA A 138 -5.69 -1.53 -5.21
N LEU A 139 -6.78 -0.81 -4.95
CA LEU A 139 -8.10 -1.39 -4.71
C LEU A 139 -8.68 -2.06 -5.95
N PHE A 140 -8.43 -1.50 -7.14
CA PHE A 140 -8.88 -2.07 -8.40
C PHE A 140 -8.08 -3.31 -8.80
N HIS A 141 -6.86 -3.48 -8.28
CA HIS A 141 -6.09 -4.71 -8.45
C HIS A 141 -6.86 -5.89 -7.87
N SER A 142 -6.87 -6.99 -8.61
CA SER A 142 -7.68 -8.17 -8.29
C SER A 142 -7.16 -9.03 -7.15
N GLY A 143 -5.89 -8.86 -6.78
CA GLY A 143 -5.31 -9.58 -5.65
C GLY A 143 -5.88 -9.09 -4.32
N ASP A 144 -5.76 -9.94 -3.33
CA ASP A 144 -6.31 -9.78 -1.99
C ASP A 144 -5.33 -9.17 -0.99
N ILE A 145 -4.11 -8.85 -1.44
CA ILE A 145 -3.04 -8.28 -0.62
C ILE A 145 -2.76 -6.84 -1.05
N VAL A 146 -2.59 -5.94 -0.08
CA VAL A 146 -2.07 -4.59 -0.31
C VAL A 146 -0.82 -4.34 0.53
N LEU A 147 0.21 -3.82 -0.12
CA LEU A 147 1.44 -3.34 0.48
C LEU A 147 1.50 -1.84 0.25
N GLY A 148 1.61 -1.03 1.31
CA GLY A 148 1.55 0.43 1.18
C GLY A 148 2.70 1.12 1.89
N ASP A 149 3.39 2.00 1.17
CA ASP A 149 4.44 2.85 1.73
C ASP A 149 3.87 4.23 1.98
N GLU A 150 3.51 4.52 3.23
CA GLU A 150 2.87 5.75 3.70
C GLU A 150 1.59 6.13 2.92
N PRO A 151 0.62 5.20 2.79
CA PRO A 151 -0.52 5.40 1.90
C PRO A 151 -1.47 6.52 2.34
N VAL A 152 -1.30 7.08 3.54
CA VAL A 152 -2.17 8.13 4.11
C VAL A 152 -1.42 9.37 4.61
N SER A 153 -0.17 9.60 4.16
CA SER A 153 0.69 10.67 4.66
C SER A 153 0.26 12.09 4.23
N ASN A 154 -0.45 12.23 3.10
CA ASN A 154 -0.81 13.53 2.51
C ASN A 154 -2.31 13.85 2.59
N VAL A 155 -3.00 13.28 3.56
CA VAL A 155 -4.43 13.51 3.80
C VAL A 155 -4.68 13.83 5.28
N ASP A 156 -5.79 14.51 5.57
CA ASP A 156 -6.20 14.75 6.95
C ASP A 156 -6.59 13.45 7.67
N GLU A 157 -6.63 13.50 9.00
CA GLU A 157 -6.88 12.34 9.86
C GLU A 157 -8.19 11.62 9.53
N HIS A 158 -9.28 12.36 9.29
CA HIS A 158 -10.57 11.75 8.92
C HIS A 158 -10.51 11.01 7.58
N GLN A 159 -9.80 11.59 6.61
CA GLN A 159 -9.59 10.92 5.33
C GLN A 159 -8.66 9.72 5.48
N ALA A 160 -7.62 9.81 6.32
CA ALA A 160 -6.71 8.71 6.61
C ALA A 160 -7.46 7.49 7.17
N GLN A 161 -8.25 7.68 8.23
CA GLN A 161 -9.07 6.62 8.82
C GLN A 161 -10.04 6.00 7.79
N ARG A 162 -10.74 6.83 7.01
CA ARG A 162 -11.64 6.34 5.97
C ARG A 162 -10.92 5.48 4.94
N ILE A 163 -9.74 5.92 4.46
CA ILE A 163 -8.94 5.17 3.49
C ILE A 163 -8.48 3.84 4.08
N LEU A 164 -7.99 3.84 5.31
CA LEU A 164 -7.55 2.64 6.00
C LEU A 164 -8.70 1.63 6.18
N ASN A 165 -9.89 2.10 6.55
CA ASN A 165 -11.08 1.25 6.63
C ASN A 165 -11.43 0.63 5.27
N ILE A 166 -11.44 1.42 4.18
CA ILE A 166 -11.70 0.90 2.83
C ILE A 166 -10.65 -0.13 2.41
N LEU A 167 -9.37 0.09 2.74
CA LEU A 167 -8.31 -0.88 2.46
C LEU A 167 -8.55 -2.18 3.22
N GLY A 168 -8.83 -2.10 4.54
CA GLY A 168 -9.10 -3.27 5.39
C GLY A 168 -10.37 -4.05 5.02
N GLU A 169 -11.40 -3.37 4.48
CA GLU A 169 -12.62 -4.01 4.00
C GLU A 169 -12.47 -4.69 2.63
N ARG A 170 -11.66 -4.07 1.74
CA ARG A 170 -11.52 -4.50 0.34
C ARG A 170 -10.34 -5.44 0.10
N LYS A 171 -9.36 -5.46 0.99
CA LYS A 171 -8.16 -6.29 0.91
C LYS A 171 -8.06 -7.16 2.14
N LYS A 172 -7.82 -8.44 1.92
CA LYS A 172 -7.78 -9.43 2.99
C LYS A 172 -6.56 -9.27 3.87
N THR A 173 -5.39 -9.04 3.26
CA THR A 173 -4.11 -8.83 3.97
C THR A 173 -3.58 -7.45 3.64
N CYS A 174 -3.23 -6.68 4.66
CA CYS A 174 -2.71 -5.32 4.52
C CYS A 174 -1.39 -5.19 5.28
N ILE A 175 -0.32 -4.74 4.61
CA ILE A 175 0.96 -4.40 5.26
C ILE A 175 1.30 -2.97 4.88
N LEU A 176 1.22 -2.05 5.83
CA LEU A 176 1.36 -0.62 5.58
C LEU A 176 2.49 -0.03 6.42
N ALA A 177 3.46 0.64 5.78
CA ALA A 177 4.40 1.50 6.49
C ALA A 177 3.68 2.77 6.90
N MET A 178 3.76 3.12 8.17
CA MET A 178 3.04 4.26 8.76
C MET A 178 3.96 5.07 9.66
N HIS A 179 3.81 6.40 9.65
CA HIS A 179 4.53 7.31 10.56
C HIS A 179 3.69 7.68 11.76
N ASP A 180 2.38 7.83 11.57
CA ASP A 180 1.47 8.11 12.66
C ASP A 180 1.25 6.84 13.48
N ARG A 181 1.73 6.86 14.73
CA ARG A 181 1.69 5.72 15.63
C ARG A 181 0.28 5.42 16.13
N ALA A 182 -0.53 6.46 16.34
CA ALA A 182 -1.90 6.29 16.80
C ALA A 182 -2.74 5.62 15.69
N LEU A 183 -2.65 6.11 14.46
CA LEU A 183 -3.31 5.49 13.31
C LEU A 183 -2.79 4.07 13.03
N ALA A 184 -1.50 3.81 13.26
CA ALA A 184 -0.92 2.48 13.08
C ALA A 184 -1.52 1.47 14.06
N LEU A 185 -1.63 1.85 15.35
CA LEU A 185 -2.22 1.01 16.39
C LEU A 185 -3.73 0.81 16.22
N GLU A 186 -4.44 1.82 15.72
CA GLU A 186 -5.88 1.71 15.44
C GLU A 186 -6.19 0.81 14.25
N PHE A 187 -5.36 0.86 13.22
CA PHE A 187 -5.58 0.11 11.98
C PHE A 187 -5.15 -1.35 12.07
N ALA A 188 -3.98 -1.62 12.66
CA ALA A 188 -3.31 -2.91 12.56
C ALA A 188 -3.69 -3.85 13.70
N ASP A 189 -3.70 -5.15 13.40
CA ASP A 189 -3.82 -6.21 14.40
C ASP A 189 -2.45 -6.58 15.00
N ARG A 190 -1.37 -6.27 14.26
CA ARG A 190 0.03 -6.58 14.61
C ARG A 190 0.97 -5.48 14.12
N LEU A 191 1.96 -5.17 14.92
CA LEU A 191 2.92 -4.12 14.65
C LEU A 191 4.33 -4.70 14.53
N ILE A 192 5.03 -4.29 13.47
CA ILE A 192 6.42 -4.66 13.22
C ILE A 192 7.26 -3.40 13.27
N GLY A 193 8.17 -3.34 14.24
CA GLY A 193 9.12 -2.26 14.44
C GLY A 193 10.48 -2.58 13.83
N LEU A 194 10.97 -1.67 12.96
CA LEU A 194 12.30 -1.76 12.39
C LEU A 194 13.24 -0.74 13.02
N LYS A 195 14.47 -1.18 13.35
CA LYS A 195 15.58 -0.34 13.80
C LYS A 195 16.89 -0.89 13.27
N GLY A 196 17.75 -0.01 12.72
CA GLY A 196 19.07 -0.43 12.21
C GLY A 196 19.03 -1.46 11.05
N GLY A 197 17.91 -1.60 10.36
CA GLY A 197 17.73 -2.59 9.28
C GLY A 197 17.30 -3.98 9.76
N GLU A 198 16.93 -4.13 11.03
CA GLU A 198 16.47 -5.37 11.64
C GLU A 198 15.04 -5.21 12.18
N ILE A 199 14.30 -6.32 12.31
CA ILE A 199 13.04 -6.35 13.04
C ILE A 199 13.38 -6.46 14.53
N VAL A 200 13.01 -5.42 15.30
CA VAL A 200 13.28 -5.37 16.76
C VAL A 200 11.99 -5.48 17.59
N LEU A 201 10.84 -5.35 16.95
CA LEU A 201 9.53 -5.50 17.57
C LEU A 201 8.62 -6.26 16.60
N ASP A 202 7.88 -7.24 17.09
CA ASP A 202 6.91 -8.04 16.35
C ASP A 202 5.83 -8.53 17.32
N GLU A 203 4.81 -7.69 17.55
CA GLU A 203 3.83 -7.89 18.61
C GLU A 203 2.40 -7.52 18.16
N PRO A 204 1.36 -8.14 18.74
CA PRO A 204 -0.02 -7.69 18.59
C PRO A 204 -0.19 -6.25 19.10
N THR A 205 -1.10 -5.49 18.48
CA THR A 205 -1.37 -4.09 18.87
C THR A 205 -2.26 -3.98 20.12
N ASP A 206 -2.90 -5.07 20.54
CA ASP A 206 -3.83 -5.08 21.68
C ASP A 206 -3.12 -4.67 22.98
N GLY A 207 -3.63 -3.62 23.62
CA GLY A 207 -3.07 -3.04 24.83
C GLY A 207 -1.83 -2.16 24.64
N MET A 208 -1.36 -1.94 23.40
CA MET A 208 -0.24 -1.03 23.13
C MET A 208 -0.67 0.44 23.14
N ALA A 209 0.19 1.30 23.65
CA ALA A 209 0.07 2.76 23.55
C ALA A 209 1.14 3.34 22.59
N PRO A 210 0.91 4.51 21.99
CA PRO A 210 1.90 5.16 21.12
C PRO A 210 3.27 5.38 21.78
N SER A 211 3.31 5.56 23.11
CA SER A 211 4.54 5.70 23.91
C SER A 211 5.41 4.45 23.92
N ASP A 212 4.82 3.27 23.79
CA ASP A 212 5.56 1.99 23.80
C ASP A 212 6.49 1.87 22.57
N LEU A 213 6.23 2.67 21.56
CA LEU A 213 7.01 2.73 20.32
C LEU A 213 8.16 3.75 20.37
N ASP A 214 8.33 4.51 21.47
CA ASP A 214 9.36 5.55 21.57
C ASP A 214 10.77 5.00 21.36
N SER A 215 11.04 3.79 21.85
CA SER A 215 12.34 3.12 21.71
C SER A 215 12.77 2.88 20.26
N LEU A 216 11.82 2.83 19.32
CA LEU A 216 12.10 2.69 17.89
C LEU A 216 12.63 3.98 17.25
N TYR A 217 12.43 5.14 17.92
CA TYR A 217 12.74 6.48 17.41
C TYR A 217 13.78 7.21 18.26
N LEU A 218 14.20 6.61 19.38
CA LEU A 218 15.31 7.13 20.20
C LEU A 218 16.64 6.58 19.67
N GLN A 219 17.59 7.49 19.42
CA GLN A 219 18.97 7.15 19.04
C GLN A 219 19.73 6.54 20.21
#